data_41bf265ab407e3e10954e4ff914f7a90
#
_entry.id   41bf265ab407e3e10954e4ff914f7a90
#
_cell.length_a   1.000
_cell.length_b   1.000
_cell.length_c   1.000
_cell.angle_alpha   90.00
_cell.angle_beta   90.00
_cell.angle_gamma   90.00
#
_symmetry.space_group_name_H-M   'P 1'
#
loop_
_entity.id
_entity.type
_entity.pdbx_description
1 polymer ?
#
loop_
_entity_poly.entity_id
_entity_poly.type
_entity_poly.pdbx_seq_one_letter_code
_entity_poly.pdbx_strand_id
1 'polypeptide(L)'
;DTDVQCYLGQARIQRGQTEGLIPEAQTLWAVGRSQPDACDPVFSWLQKQGGITSGLAWQRIRAAMEARQPRLTLYLARFVAEDDRIWVERWQQQDRTGYRRLDQAKKWSNQQKGRDISDYGLRRLARNDPDRAWQVFKAIDRHFSWSADERGRILSEIAMWSAVDGVAETHRRMQEVPETYRGGKLLEWWVRYDISQQNWQNIIATVSQMAPELQDDSRWRYWDARARFESGGSGEGHEELTALALEANYYGFLSADMLKMPYTICPQEPQIAAEEIERLAQQPGFDRALELRKAGIRGWSRGEWKLAERKLDKQGLRVAAGLATRENWPDMAIFALGD
;
A
#
# COMPACT_ATOMS: atom_id res chain seq x y z
N ASP A 1 8.56 20.24 2.10
CA ASP A 1 8.18 20.83 0.81
C ASP A 1 9.40 20.83 -0.13
N THR A 2 9.24 20.29 -1.34
CA THR A 2 10.33 20.13 -2.31
C THR A 2 10.83 21.48 -2.86
N ASP A 3 9.92 22.43 -3.10
CA ASP A 3 10.29 23.78 -3.54
C ASP A 3 11.23 24.46 -2.56
N VAL A 4 10.91 24.39 -1.27
CA VAL A 4 11.73 24.94 -0.19
C VAL A 4 13.13 24.31 -0.17
N GLN A 5 13.20 22.98 -0.32
CA GLN A 5 14.51 22.29 -0.40
C GLN A 5 15.32 22.72 -1.61
N CYS A 6 14.66 22.91 -2.76
CA CYS A 6 15.33 23.36 -3.97
C CYS A 6 15.79 24.82 -3.85
N TYR A 7 14.99 25.74 -3.29
CA TYR A 7 15.42 27.10 -3.02
C TYR A 7 16.58 27.17 -2.03
N LEU A 8 16.57 26.34 -0.99
CA LEU A 8 17.70 26.24 -0.06
C LEU A 8 18.96 25.76 -0.78
N GLY A 9 18.84 24.75 -1.64
CA GLY A 9 19.95 24.28 -2.48
C GLY A 9 20.52 25.38 -3.38
N GLN A 10 19.65 26.17 -4.05
CA GLN A 10 20.05 27.31 -4.85
C GLN A 10 20.82 28.35 -4.02
N ALA A 11 20.30 28.72 -2.84
CA ALA A 11 20.95 29.70 -1.97
C ALA A 11 22.34 29.22 -1.52
N ARG A 12 22.50 27.92 -1.19
CA ARG A 12 23.79 27.32 -0.84
C ARG A 12 24.77 27.35 -2.02
N ILE A 13 24.33 27.04 -3.23
CA ILE A 13 25.15 27.12 -4.46
C ILE A 13 25.65 28.55 -4.68
N GLN A 14 24.76 29.54 -4.57
CA GLN A 14 25.11 30.95 -4.75
C GLN A 14 26.13 31.45 -3.73
N ARG A 15 26.09 30.92 -2.51
CA ARG A 15 27.02 31.27 -1.43
C ARG A 15 28.28 30.42 -1.41
N GLY A 16 28.47 29.49 -2.33
CA GLY A 16 29.60 28.56 -2.34
C GLY A 16 29.58 27.52 -1.22
N GLN A 17 28.46 27.37 -0.51
CA GLN A 17 28.28 26.44 0.62
C GLN A 17 27.78 25.08 0.12
N THR A 18 28.61 24.40 -0.68
CA THR A 18 28.19 23.17 -1.39
C THR A 18 28.60 21.88 -0.69
N GLU A 19 29.15 21.95 0.50
CA GLU A 19 29.51 20.77 1.28
C GLU A 19 28.24 19.93 1.59
N GLY A 20 28.28 18.61 1.29
CA GLY A 20 27.16 17.71 1.47
C GLY A 20 25.98 17.91 0.49
N LEU A 21 26.02 18.90 -0.40
CA LEU A 21 24.87 19.21 -1.30
C LEU A 21 24.69 18.16 -2.41
N ILE A 22 25.76 17.46 -2.87
CA ILE A 22 25.66 16.45 -3.92
C ILE A 22 24.68 15.32 -3.52
N PRO A 23 24.82 14.62 -2.38
CA PRO A 23 23.91 13.56 -2.01
C PRO A 23 22.48 14.05 -1.75
N GLU A 24 22.30 15.26 -1.22
CA GLU A 24 20.97 15.86 -1.05
C GLU A 24 20.30 16.10 -2.41
N ALA A 25 21.02 16.70 -3.35
CA ALA A 25 20.53 16.96 -4.71
C ALA A 25 20.28 15.66 -5.49
N GLN A 26 21.09 14.62 -5.30
CA GLN A 26 20.85 13.28 -5.86
C GLN A 26 19.54 12.68 -5.34
N THR A 27 19.26 12.80 -4.05
CA THR A 27 18.01 12.33 -3.44
C THR A 27 16.80 13.06 -4.03
N LEU A 28 16.86 14.38 -4.17
CA LEU A 28 15.82 15.18 -4.80
C LEU A 28 15.64 14.83 -6.28
N TRP A 29 16.73 14.51 -6.98
CA TRP A 29 16.68 14.19 -8.40
C TRP A 29 16.18 12.77 -8.68
N ALA A 30 16.51 11.76 -7.84
CA ALA A 30 16.29 10.34 -8.09
C ALA A 30 14.84 9.87 -7.91
N VAL A 31 13.86 10.74 -8.06
CA VAL A 31 12.43 10.45 -7.89
C VAL A 31 11.74 10.15 -9.22
N GLY A 32 10.65 9.39 -9.18
CA GLY A 32 9.93 8.89 -10.35
C GLY A 32 9.02 9.89 -11.06
N ARG A 33 9.01 11.16 -10.65
CA ARG A 33 8.16 12.22 -11.23
C ARG A 33 8.99 13.44 -11.55
N SER A 34 8.45 14.31 -12.42
CA SER A 34 9.04 15.64 -12.63
C SER A 34 9.02 16.40 -11.32
N GLN A 35 10.11 17.11 -11.07
CA GLN A 35 10.24 18.00 -9.92
C GLN A 35 9.82 19.42 -10.31
N PRO A 36 9.48 20.29 -9.35
CA PRO A 36 9.18 21.69 -9.60
C PRO A 36 10.35 22.42 -10.32
N ASP A 37 10.03 23.45 -11.10
CA ASP A 37 11.00 24.26 -11.83
C ASP A 37 12.05 24.91 -10.90
N ALA A 38 11.68 25.15 -9.63
CA ALA A 38 12.60 25.59 -8.59
C ALA A 38 13.80 24.66 -8.41
N CYS A 39 13.70 23.39 -8.81
CA CYS A 39 14.79 22.42 -8.69
C CYS A 39 15.78 22.45 -9.87
N ASP A 40 15.42 23.05 -11.02
CA ASP A 40 16.25 23.03 -12.23
C ASP A 40 17.64 23.61 -12.03
N PRO A 41 17.86 24.74 -11.31
CA PRO A 41 19.19 25.26 -11.06
C PRO A 41 20.07 24.30 -10.23
N VAL A 42 19.44 23.61 -9.24
CA VAL A 42 20.15 22.62 -8.40
C VAL A 42 20.53 21.40 -9.24
N PHE A 43 19.66 20.92 -10.11
CA PHE A 43 19.92 19.77 -10.98
C PHE A 43 20.93 20.11 -12.07
N SER A 44 20.91 21.33 -12.61
CA SER A 44 21.93 21.81 -13.55
C SER A 44 23.32 21.89 -12.89
N TRP A 45 23.37 22.34 -11.63
CA TRP A 45 24.60 22.33 -10.83
C TRP A 45 25.06 20.89 -10.57
N LEU A 46 24.16 20.00 -10.12
CA LEU A 46 24.47 18.59 -9.85
C LEU A 46 25.05 17.90 -11.10
N GLN A 47 24.48 18.17 -12.27
CA GLN A 47 24.98 17.64 -13.55
C GLN A 47 26.40 18.15 -13.85
N LYS A 48 26.68 19.44 -13.66
CA LYS A 48 28.01 20.04 -13.87
C LYS A 48 29.06 19.47 -12.92
N GLN A 49 28.65 19.06 -11.71
CA GLN A 49 29.53 18.39 -10.73
C GLN A 49 29.73 16.90 -11.04
N GLY A 50 29.15 16.36 -12.12
CA GLY A 50 29.22 14.93 -12.42
C GLY A 50 28.37 14.07 -11.47
N GLY A 51 27.50 14.68 -10.66
CA GLY A 51 26.69 13.99 -9.67
C GLY A 51 25.57 13.13 -10.26
N ILE A 52 25.22 13.33 -11.56
CA ILE A 52 24.24 12.48 -12.25
C ILE A 52 25.01 11.36 -12.98
N THR A 53 25.21 10.25 -12.30
CA THR A 53 25.86 9.06 -12.86
C THR A 53 24.85 8.22 -13.68
N SER A 54 25.33 7.36 -14.59
CA SER A 54 24.48 6.41 -15.32
C SER A 54 23.67 5.50 -14.39
N GLY A 55 24.25 5.08 -13.25
CA GLY A 55 23.54 4.31 -12.23
C GLY A 55 22.39 5.07 -11.58
N LEU A 56 22.61 6.34 -11.21
CA LEU A 56 21.58 7.20 -10.65
C LEU A 56 20.46 7.47 -11.68
N ALA A 57 20.83 7.68 -12.96
CA ALA A 57 19.88 7.85 -14.04
C ALA A 57 19.00 6.60 -14.23
N TRP A 58 19.61 5.41 -14.17
CA TRP A 58 18.86 4.16 -14.23
C TRP A 58 17.92 3.99 -13.03
N GLN A 59 18.35 4.32 -11.83
CA GLN A 59 17.51 4.32 -10.63
C GLN A 59 16.28 5.23 -10.82
N ARG A 60 16.46 6.43 -11.34
CA ARG A 60 15.36 7.34 -11.65
C ARG A 60 14.43 6.81 -12.75
N ILE A 61 14.98 6.16 -13.78
CA ILE A 61 14.19 5.49 -14.82
C ILE A 61 13.29 4.41 -14.20
N ARG A 62 13.83 3.57 -13.31
CA ARG A 62 13.03 2.58 -12.59
C ARG A 62 11.90 3.24 -11.78
N ALA A 63 12.22 4.26 -11.01
CA ALA A 63 11.24 5.01 -10.23
C ALA A 63 10.17 5.66 -11.13
N ALA A 64 10.54 6.18 -12.31
CA ALA A 64 9.61 6.75 -13.28
C ALA A 64 8.66 5.70 -13.87
N MET A 65 9.15 4.52 -14.17
CA MET A 65 8.29 3.41 -14.63
C MET A 65 7.32 2.96 -13.52
N GLU A 66 7.78 2.81 -12.28
CA GLU A 66 6.90 2.48 -11.15
C GLU A 66 5.83 3.58 -10.91
N ALA A 67 6.19 4.84 -11.09
CA ALA A 67 5.28 5.98 -11.02
C ALA A 67 4.40 6.15 -12.29
N ARG A 68 4.48 5.25 -13.26
CA ARG A 68 3.77 5.29 -14.55
C ARG A 68 4.04 6.57 -15.37
N GLN A 69 5.30 6.99 -15.38
CA GLN A 69 5.79 8.15 -16.13
C GLN A 69 6.72 7.73 -17.30
N PRO A 70 6.26 6.93 -18.28
CA PRO A 70 7.12 6.40 -19.35
C PRO A 70 7.72 7.51 -20.22
N ARG A 71 7.04 8.68 -20.35
CA ARG A 71 7.60 9.82 -21.10
C ARG A 71 8.83 10.41 -20.44
N LEU A 72 8.89 10.41 -19.10
CA LEU A 72 10.05 10.89 -18.35
C LEU A 72 11.29 10.02 -18.64
N THR A 73 11.13 8.72 -18.87
CA THR A 73 12.26 7.83 -19.16
C THR A 73 12.95 8.15 -20.48
N LEU A 74 12.23 8.68 -21.48
CA LEU A 74 12.82 9.16 -22.74
C LEU A 74 13.77 10.35 -22.52
N TYR A 75 13.34 11.27 -21.66
CA TYR A 75 14.19 12.39 -21.25
C TYR A 75 15.42 11.92 -20.46
N LEU A 76 15.26 10.94 -19.59
CA LEU A 76 16.31 10.41 -18.73
C LEU A 76 17.33 9.55 -19.50
N ALA A 77 16.98 9.04 -20.68
CA ALA A 77 17.88 8.24 -21.54
C ALA A 77 19.20 8.97 -21.90
N ARG A 78 19.21 10.31 -21.90
CA ARG A 78 20.43 11.10 -22.16
C ARG A 78 21.46 11.08 -21.05
N PHE A 79 21.06 10.65 -19.83
CA PHE A 79 21.95 10.58 -18.66
C PHE A 79 22.51 9.16 -18.42
N VAL A 80 22.03 8.15 -19.15
CA VAL A 80 22.63 6.81 -19.10
C VAL A 80 23.78 6.71 -20.10
N ALA A 81 24.72 5.79 -19.83
CA ALA A 81 25.79 5.47 -20.76
C ALA A 81 25.23 5.05 -22.13
N GLU A 82 25.98 5.28 -23.19
CA GLU A 82 25.53 5.00 -24.56
C GLU A 82 25.12 3.54 -24.74
N ASP A 83 25.93 2.59 -24.24
CA ASP A 83 25.65 1.16 -24.27
C ASP A 83 24.40 0.76 -23.48
N ASP A 84 23.96 1.62 -22.55
CA ASP A 84 22.77 1.37 -21.73
C ASP A 84 21.48 1.88 -22.33
N ARG A 85 21.52 2.74 -23.36
CA ARG A 85 20.32 3.31 -24.00
C ARG A 85 19.41 2.24 -24.59
N ILE A 86 19.98 1.15 -25.09
CA ILE A 86 19.22 0.00 -25.60
C ILE A 86 18.23 -0.57 -24.55
N TRP A 87 18.57 -0.48 -23.26
CA TRP A 87 17.67 -0.95 -22.20
C TRP A 87 16.46 -0.05 -22.01
N VAL A 88 16.63 1.25 -22.19
CA VAL A 88 15.50 2.20 -22.15
C VAL A 88 14.56 1.94 -23.34
N GLU A 89 15.11 1.73 -24.53
CA GLU A 89 14.33 1.39 -25.73
C GLU A 89 13.57 0.08 -25.56
N ARG A 90 14.23 -0.96 -25.03
CA ARG A 90 13.60 -2.25 -24.72
C ARG A 90 12.44 -2.08 -23.74
N TRP A 91 12.63 -1.29 -22.68
CA TRP A 91 11.57 -1.04 -21.71
C TRP A 91 10.38 -0.35 -22.36
N GLN A 92 10.62 0.69 -23.14
CA GLN A 92 9.58 1.40 -23.88
C GLN A 92 8.83 0.46 -24.86
N GLN A 93 9.54 -0.40 -25.54
CA GLN A 93 8.94 -1.38 -26.45
C GLN A 93 8.04 -2.36 -25.70
N GLN A 94 8.47 -2.88 -24.56
CA GLN A 94 7.68 -3.79 -23.74
C GLN A 94 6.45 -3.08 -23.15
N ASP A 95 6.60 -1.85 -22.69
CA ASP A 95 5.49 -1.04 -22.15
C ASP A 95 4.37 -0.83 -23.19
N ARG A 96 4.73 -0.51 -24.45
CA ARG A 96 3.77 -0.36 -25.56
C ARG A 96 2.97 -1.64 -25.84
N THR A 97 3.54 -2.81 -25.58
CA THR A 97 2.88 -4.12 -25.82
C THR A 97 2.18 -4.65 -24.56
N GLY A 98 2.15 -3.87 -23.48
CA GLY A 98 1.63 -4.30 -22.17
C GLY A 98 2.39 -5.53 -21.64
N TYR A 99 3.67 -5.66 -21.96
CA TYR A 99 4.58 -6.74 -21.56
C TYR A 99 4.21 -8.14 -22.06
N ARG A 100 3.23 -8.28 -22.95
CA ARG A 100 2.81 -9.59 -23.50
C ARG A 100 3.89 -10.32 -24.27
N ARG A 101 4.91 -9.60 -24.76
CA ARG A 101 6.07 -10.14 -25.51
C ARG A 101 7.33 -10.23 -24.66
N LEU A 102 7.22 -10.15 -23.34
CA LEU A 102 8.37 -10.18 -22.45
C LEU A 102 9.12 -11.53 -22.45
N ASP A 103 8.53 -12.60 -22.94
CA ASP A 103 9.22 -13.87 -23.21
C ASP A 103 10.42 -13.71 -24.18
N GLN A 104 10.46 -12.63 -24.98
CA GLN A 104 11.63 -12.29 -25.81
C GLN A 104 12.85 -11.88 -24.98
N ALA A 105 12.67 -11.54 -23.69
CA ALA A 105 13.77 -11.20 -22.79
C ALA A 105 14.79 -12.34 -22.61
N LYS A 106 14.43 -13.59 -22.91
CA LYS A 106 15.37 -14.71 -23.02
C LYS A 106 16.51 -14.51 -24.02
N LYS A 107 16.38 -13.52 -24.94
CA LYS A 107 17.42 -13.12 -25.89
C LYS A 107 18.32 -12.00 -25.38
N TRP A 108 18.00 -11.41 -24.24
CA TRP A 108 18.77 -10.32 -23.65
C TRP A 108 19.94 -10.88 -22.85
N SER A 109 20.99 -10.09 -22.66
CA SER A 109 22.06 -10.46 -21.73
C SER A 109 21.52 -10.49 -20.29
N ASN A 110 22.02 -11.43 -19.49
CA ASN A 110 21.65 -11.56 -18.07
C ASN A 110 22.30 -10.46 -17.23
N GLN A 111 21.77 -9.25 -17.33
CA GLN A 111 22.22 -8.06 -16.61
C GLN A 111 21.09 -7.52 -15.72
N GLN A 112 21.46 -6.71 -14.72
CA GLN A 112 20.50 -6.10 -13.78
C GLN A 112 19.38 -5.36 -14.51
N LYS A 113 19.71 -4.59 -15.56
CA LYS A 113 18.73 -3.83 -16.33
C LYS A 113 17.68 -4.72 -17.02
N GLY A 114 18.11 -5.87 -17.53
CA GLY A 114 17.21 -6.87 -18.10
C GLY A 114 16.27 -7.46 -17.04
N ARG A 115 16.79 -7.73 -15.84
CA ARG A 115 15.98 -8.19 -14.69
C ARG A 115 15.01 -7.12 -14.21
N ASP A 116 15.45 -5.86 -14.07
CA ASP A 116 14.59 -4.74 -13.67
C ASP A 116 13.38 -4.59 -14.60
N ILE A 117 13.60 -4.65 -15.91
CA ILE A 117 12.53 -4.58 -16.92
C ILE A 117 11.59 -5.77 -16.79
N SER A 118 12.17 -6.96 -16.61
CA SER A 118 11.40 -8.20 -16.54
C SER A 118 10.60 -8.32 -15.24
N ASP A 119 11.17 -7.94 -14.09
CA ASP A 119 10.46 -7.87 -12.80
C ASP A 119 9.26 -6.93 -12.89
N TYR A 120 9.51 -5.69 -13.30
CA TYR A 120 8.43 -4.72 -13.49
C TYR A 120 7.37 -5.21 -14.47
N GLY A 121 7.80 -5.71 -15.62
CA GLY A 121 6.92 -6.16 -16.69
C GLY A 121 6.05 -7.34 -16.28
N LEU A 122 6.61 -8.33 -15.58
CA LEU A 122 5.86 -9.48 -15.08
C LEU A 122 4.80 -9.07 -14.07
N ARG A 123 5.15 -8.20 -13.11
CA ARG A 123 4.19 -7.67 -12.12
C ARG A 123 3.08 -6.85 -12.78
N ARG A 124 3.41 -6.08 -13.82
CA ARG A 124 2.41 -5.32 -14.61
C ARG A 124 1.51 -6.24 -15.43
N LEU A 125 2.08 -7.27 -16.07
CA LEU A 125 1.34 -8.25 -16.85
C LEU A 125 0.42 -9.08 -15.97
N ALA A 126 0.90 -9.52 -14.82
CA ALA A 126 0.12 -10.32 -13.85
C ALA A 126 -1.20 -9.66 -13.45
N ARG A 127 -1.20 -8.33 -13.33
CA ARG A 127 -2.40 -7.56 -12.97
C ARG A 127 -3.53 -7.62 -13.99
N ASN A 128 -3.21 -7.89 -15.26
CA ASN A 128 -4.20 -7.90 -16.34
C ASN A 128 -4.39 -9.29 -16.94
N ASP A 129 -3.39 -10.16 -16.79
CA ASP A 129 -3.35 -11.49 -17.39
C ASP A 129 -2.35 -12.37 -16.61
N PRO A 130 -2.75 -12.88 -15.43
CA PRO A 130 -1.85 -13.65 -14.57
C PRO A 130 -1.41 -14.97 -15.22
N ASP A 131 -2.21 -15.56 -16.12
CA ASP A 131 -1.83 -16.75 -16.85
C ASP A 131 -0.71 -16.48 -17.85
N ARG A 132 -0.81 -15.39 -18.59
CA ARG A 132 0.26 -14.97 -19.50
C ARG A 132 1.52 -14.58 -18.74
N ALA A 133 1.37 -13.88 -17.60
CA ALA A 133 2.52 -13.54 -16.74
C ALA A 133 3.24 -14.79 -16.24
N TRP A 134 2.50 -15.80 -15.83
CA TRP A 134 3.06 -17.10 -15.43
C TRP A 134 3.81 -17.78 -16.56
N GLN A 135 3.21 -17.88 -17.76
CA GLN A 135 3.86 -18.46 -18.94
C GLN A 135 5.16 -17.74 -19.30
N VAL A 136 5.13 -16.39 -19.28
CA VAL A 136 6.31 -15.55 -19.55
C VAL A 136 7.37 -15.78 -18.49
N PHE A 137 7.00 -15.78 -17.21
CA PHE A 137 7.93 -16.05 -16.12
C PHE A 137 8.63 -17.40 -16.31
N LYS A 138 7.88 -18.48 -16.53
CA LYS A 138 8.45 -19.81 -16.75
C LYS A 138 9.38 -19.86 -17.99
N ALA A 139 9.14 -19.04 -19.01
CA ALA A 139 9.98 -18.98 -20.21
C ALA A 139 11.33 -18.30 -19.97
N ILE A 140 11.41 -17.37 -19.00
CA ILE A 140 12.62 -16.57 -18.72
C ILE A 140 13.25 -16.87 -17.36
N ASP A 141 12.60 -17.64 -16.47
CA ASP A 141 13.04 -17.88 -15.09
C ASP A 141 14.47 -18.44 -15.04
N ARG A 142 14.79 -19.42 -15.89
CA ARG A 142 16.12 -20.05 -15.96
C ARG A 142 17.16 -19.22 -16.70
N HIS A 143 16.73 -18.19 -17.42
CA HIS A 143 17.64 -17.35 -18.21
C HIS A 143 18.28 -16.27 -17.36
N PHE A 144 17.55 -15.70 -16.39
CA PHE A 144 18.03 -14.66 -15.51
C PHE A 144 18.50 -15.22 -14.16
N SER A 145 19.60 -14.68 -13.64
CA SER A 145 20.07 -14.94 -12.28
C SER A 145 19.31 -14.03 -11.29
N TRP A 146 18.04 -14.36 -11.05
CA TRP A 146 17.21 -13.60 -10.11
C TRP A 146 17.79 -13.62 -8.70
N SER A 147 17.76 -12.49 -7.99
CA SER A 147 17.89 -12.52 -6.54
C SER A 147 16.66 -13.17 -5.91
N ALA A 148 16.77 -13.61 -4.65
CA ALA A 148 15.64 -14.16 -3.90
C ALA A 148 14.49 -13.12 -3.83
N ASP A 149 14.83 -11.83 -3.64
CA ASP A 149 13.86 -10.74 -3.59
C ASP A 149 13.14 -10.51 -4.93
N GLU A 150 13.87 -10.48 -6.04
CA GLU A 150 13.27 -10.32 -7.37
C GLU A 150 12.31 -11.45 -7.66
N ARG A 151 12.77 -12.70 -7.46
CA ARG A 151 11.96 -13.89 -7.72
C ARG A 151 10.75 -13.98 -6.79
N GLY A 152 10.93 -13.71 -5.51
CA GLY A 152 9.87 -13.73 -4.51
C GLY A 152 8.77 -12.72 -4.81
N ARG A 153 9.13 -11.46 -5.16
CA ARG A 153 8.17 -10.43 -5.56
C ARG A 153 7.38 -10.81 -6.81
N ILE A 154 8.06 -11.33 -7.85
CA ILE A 154 7.40 -11.74 -9.09
C ILE A 154 6.38 -12.83 -8.83
N LEU A 155 6.77 -13.87 -8.09
CA LEU A 155 5.90 -15.00 -7.77
C LEU A 155 4.71 -14.55 -6.91
N SER A 156 4.95 -13.70 -5.91
CA SER A 156 3.90 -13.15 -5.04
C SER A 156 2.86 -12.36 -5.82
N GLU A 157 3.28 -11.49 -6.75
CA GLU A 157 2.36 -10.72 -7.59
C GLU A 157 1.56 -11.62 -8.54
N ILE A 158 2.20 -12.58 -9.21
CA ILE A 158 1.51 -13.49 -10.12
C ILE A 158 0.49 -14.34 -9.34
N ALA A 159 0.88 -14.87 -8.18
CA ALA A 159 -0.01 -15.68 -7.35
C ALA A 159 -1.19 -14.86 -6.81
N MET A 160 -0.93 -13.64 -6.34
CA MET A 160 -1.98 -12.74 -5.85
C MET A 160 -3.02 -12.43 -6.94
N TRP A 161 -2.57 -12.04 -8.13
CA TRP A 161 -3.49 -11.72 -9.23
C TRP A 161 -4.20 -12.97 -9.77
N SER A 162 -3.56 -14.16 -9.67
CA SER A 162 -4.24 -15.43 -9.95
C SER A 162 -5.41 -15.68 -8.99
N ALA A 163 -5.25 -15.35 -7.72
CA ALA A 163 -6.34 -15.45 -6.74
C ALA A 163 -7.44 -14.41 -6.99
N VAL A 164 -7.07 -13.17 -7.34
CA VAL A 164 -8.02 -12.11 -7.68
C VAL A 164 -8.90 -12.49 -8.86
N ASP A 165 -8.30 -13.08 -9.91
CA ASP A 165 -9.00 -13.47 -11.14
C ASP A 165 -9.63 -14.86 -11.07
N GLY A 166 -9.48 -15.59 -9.95
CA GLY A 166 -10.07 -16.92 -9.77
C GLY A 166 -9.45 -18.00 -10.67
N VAL A 167 -8.18 -17.87 -11.01
CA VAL A 167 -7.48 -18.82 -11.89
C VAL A 167 -7.37 -20.20 -11.25
N ALA A 168 -7.70 -21.25 -11.97
CA ALA A 168 -7.68 -22.64 -11.47
C ALA A 168 -6.31 -23.08 -10.89
N GLU A 169 -5.20 -22.57 -11.45
CA GLU A 169 -3.83 -22.87 -11.03
C GLU A 169 -3.37 -22.07 -9.78
N THR A 170 -4.24 -21.30 -9.15
CA THR A 170 -3.91 -20.40 -8.03
C THR A 170 -3.17 -21.13 -6.90
N HIS A 171 -3.67 -22.26 -6.43
CA HIS A 171 -3.01 -23.02 -5.35
C HIS A 171 -1.58 -23.40 -5.69
N ARG A 172 -1.35 -23.90 -6.89
CA ARG A 172 -0.01 -24.28 -7.32
C ARG A 172 0.93 -23.06 -7.37
N ARG A 173 0.44 -21.92 -7.85
CA ARG A 173 1.23 -20.67 -7.90
C ARG A 173 1.51 -20.13 -6.51
N MET A 174 0.55 -20.23 -5.59
CA MET A 174 0.74 -19.84 -4.18
C MET A 174 1.82 -20.68 -3.48
N GLN A 175 1.84 -22.00 -3.74
CA GLN A 175 2.84 -22.89 -3.19
C GLN A 175 4.26 -22.58 -3.70
N GLU A 176 4.41 -22.05 -4.92
CA GLU A 176 5.72 -21.65 -5.46
C GLU A 176 6.26 -20.34 -4.85
N VAL A 177 5.42 -19.55 -4.14
CA VAL A 177 5.86 -18.34 -3.43
C VAL A 177 6.62 -18.75 -2.17
N PRO A 178 7.88 -18.32 -1.98
CA PRO A 178 8.60 -18.59 -0.74
C PRO A 178 7.88 -17.95 0.45
N GLU A 179 7.92 -18.60 1.61
CA GLU A 179 7.17 -18.17 2.82
C GLU A 179 7.45 -16.73 3.22
N THR A 180 8.71 -16.31 3.14
CA THR A 180 9.13 -14.93 3.46
C THR A 180 8.46 -13.86 2.57
N TYR A 181 7.84 -14.25 1.44
CA TYR A 181 7.13 -13.37 0.51
C TYR A 181 5.62 -13.58 0.54
N ARG A 182 5.11 -14.42 1.44
CA ARG A 182 3.68 -14.60 1.69
C ARG A 182 3.19 -13.55 2.69
N GLY A 183 3.24 -12.27 2.30
CA GLY A 183 2.78 -11.18 3.16
C GLY A 183 1.25 -11.08 3.25
N GLY A 184 0.77 -10.27 4.21
CA GLY A 184 -0.63 -10.18 4.59
C GLY A 184 -1.60 -10.06 3.42
N LYS A 185 -1.35 -9.15 2.46
CA LYS A 185 -2.23 -8.97 1.29
C LYS A 185 -2.33 -10.22 0.41
N LEU A 186 -1.25 -10.97 0.23
CA LEU A 186 -1.28 -12.22 -0.52
C LEU A 186 -2.11 -13.28 0.21
N LEU A 187 -1.89 -13.43 1.52
CA LEU A 187 -2.64 -14.38 2.34
C LEU A 187 -4.13 -14.03 2.36
N GLU A 188 -4.48 -12.76 2.48
CA GLU A 188 -5.87 -12.31 2.40
C GLU A 188 -6.54 -12.70 1.08
N TRP A 189 -5.87 -12.54 -0.06
CA TRP A 189 -6.41 -12.93 -1.36
C TRP A 189 -6.45 -14.45 -1.53
N TRP A 190 -5.49 -15.17 -0.92
CA TRP A 190 -5.52 -16.63 -0.92
C TRP A 190 -6.76 -17.15 -0.18
N VAL A 191 -7.04 -16.62 1.02
CA VAL A 191 -8.27 -16.98 1.76
C VAL A 191 -9.52 -16.65 0.95
N ARG A 192 -9.59 -15.47 0.29
CA ARG A 192 -10.75 -15.12 -0.54
C ARG A 192 -10.95 -16.10 -1.71
N TYR A 193 -9.87 -16.54 -2.32
CA TYR A 193 -9.92 -17.58 -3.35
C TYR A 193 -10.45 -18.89 -2.77
N ASP A 194 -9.93 -19.33 -1.63
CA ASP A 194 -10.36 -20.55 -0.97
C ASP A 194 -11.81 -20.51 -0.50
N ILE A 195 -12.30 -19.35 -0.08
CA ILE A 195 -13.72 -19.13 0.21
C ILE A 195 -14.57 -19.38 -1.04
N SER A 196 -14.16 -18.87 -2.19
CA SER A 196 -14.89 -19.07 -3.46
C SER A 196 -14.91 -20.53 -3.90
N GLN A 197 -13.91 -21.30 -3.50
CA GLN A 197 -13.80 -22.73 -3.79
C GLN A 197 -14.36 -23.63 -2.66
N GLN A 198 -14.84 -23.04 -1.56
CA GLN A 198 -15.27 -23.74 -0.34
C GLN A 198 -14.17 -24.70 0.20
N ASN A 199 -12.89 -24.29 0.08
CA ASN A 199 -11.76 -25.08 0.54
C ASN A 199 -11.46 -24.77 2.01
N TRP A 200 -12.31 -25.30 2.89
CA TRP A 200 -12.31 -24.99 4.32
C TRP A 200 -10.98 -25.28 5.01
N GLN A 201 -10.33 -26.41 4.67
CA GLN A 201 -9.04 -26.78 5.27
C GLN A 201 -7.93 -25.76 4.94
N ASN A 202 -7.90 -25.28 3.70
CA ASN A 202 -6.91 -24.27 3.31
C ASN A 202 -7.20 -22.91 3.95
N ILE A 203 -8.45 -22.53 4.16
CA ILE A 203 -8.81 -21.28 4.87
C ILE A 203 -8.14 -21.31 6.25
N ILE A 204 -8.35 -22.38 7.04
CA ILE A 204 -7.76 -22.54 8.38
C ILE A 204 -6.23 -22.43 8.31
N ALA A 205 -5.60 -23.20 7.40
CA ALA A 205 -4.16 -23.23 7.25
C ALA A 205 -3.58 -21.87 6.79
N THR A 206 -4.32 -21.10 5.99
CA THR A 206 -3.84 -19.80 5.50
C THR A 206 -4.04 -18.69 6.53
N VAL A 207 -5.18 -18.68 7.25
CA VAL A 207 -5.42 -17.71 8.32
C VAL A 207 -4.37 -17.87 9.44
N SER A 208 -4.00 -19.09 9.78
CA SER A 208 -2.95 -19.35 10.80
C SER A 208 -1.56 -18.82 10.43
N GLN A 209 -1.29 -18.52 9.15
CA GLN A 209 -0.05 -17.90 8.68
C GLN A 209 -0.09 -16.36 8.69
N MET A 210 -1.24 -15.75 8.93
CA MET A 210 -1.38 -14.30 9.00
C MET A 210 -0.71 -13.74 10.27
N ALA A 211 -0.35 -12.46 10.23
CA ALA A 211 0.12 -11.77 11.43
C ALA A 211 -0.98 -11.74 12.50
N PRO A 212 -0.64 -11.77 13.80
CA PRO A 212 -1.62 -11.82 14.90
C PRO A 212 -2.70 -10.73 14.79
N GLU A 213 -2.32 -9.51 14.39
CA GLU A 213 -3.22 -8.37 14.26
C GLU A 213 -4.30 -8.60 13.18
N LEU A 214 -3.96 -9.37 12.13
CA LEU A 214 -4.93 -9.79 11.12
C LEU A 214 -5.78 -10.95 11.60
N GLN A 215 -5.21 -11.91 12.34
CA GLN A 215 -5.97 -13.02 12.90
C GLN A 215 -7.05 -12.53 13.87
N ASP A 216 -6.79 -11.44 14.61
CA ASP A 216 -7.73 -10.83 15.56
C ASP A 216 -8.82 -9.98 14.87
N ASP A 217 -8.67 -9.67 13.57
CA ASP A 217 -9.70 -8.97 12.80
C ASP A 217 -10.96 -9.83 12.66
N SER A 218 -12.13 -9.27 12.99
CA SER A 218 -13.41 -10.01 13.00
C SER A 218 -13.72 -10.72 11.68
N ARG A 219 -13.21 -10.22 10.54
CA ARG A 219 -13.33 -10.85 9.22
C ARG A 219 -12.63 -12.21 9.20
N TRP A 220 -11.36 -12.24 9.62
CA TRP A 220 -10.57 -13.48 9.51
C TRP A 220 -10.92 -14.46 10.62
N ARG A 221 -11.29 -13.97 11.80
CA ARG A 221 -11.90 -14.78 12.87
C ARG A 221 -13.16 -15.48 12.38
N TYR A 222 -14.07 -14.76 11.71
CA TYR A 222 -15.29 -15.33 11.14
C TYR A 222 -15.01 -16.43 10.12
N TRP A 223 -14.11 -16.17 9.16
CA TRP A 223 -13.84 -17.14 8.11
C TRP A 223 -13.10 -18.37 8.62
N ASP A 224 -12.18 -18.23 9.59
CA ASP A 224 -11.53 -19.37 10.28
C ASP A 224 -12.55 -20.19 11.07
N ALA A 225 -13.38 -19.53 11.89
CA ALA A 225 -14.41 -20.17 12.69
C ALA A 225 -15.44 -20.91 11.81
N ARG A 226 -15.89 -20.27 10.73
CA ARG A 226 -16.79 -20.88 9.76
C ARG A 226 -16.14 -22.09 9.07
N ALA A 227 -14.88 -21.97 8.69
CA ALA A 227 -14.17 -23.06 8.04
C ALA A 227 -14.01 -24.27 8.97
N ARG A 228 -13.73 -24.06 10.26
CA ARG A 228 -13.71 -25.11 11.29
C ARG A 228 -15.09 -25.76 11.46
N PHE A 229 -16.13 -24.95 11.52
CA PHE A 229 -17.51 -25.42 11.64
C PHE A 229 -17.93 -26.30 10.45
N GLU A 230 -17.69 -25.83 9.22
CA GLU A 230 -18.04 -26.55 7.97
C GLU A 230 -17.17 -27.80 7.74
N SER A 231 -15.95 -27.86 8.33
CA SER A 231 -15.07 -29.04 8.26
C SER A 231 -15.44 -30.14 9.25
N GLY A 232 -16.53 -29.99 10.01
CA GLY A 232 -16.97 -30.98 10.98
C GLY A 232 -16.27 -30.90 12.37
N GLY A 233 -15.42 -29.92 12.60
CA GLY A 233 -14.83 -29.55 13.90
C GLY A 233 -15.80 -28.69 14.71
N SER A 234 -16.88 -29.32 15.22
CA SER A 234 -18.06 -28.60 15.72
C SER A 234 -17.85 -27.76 16.99
N GLY A 235 -16.80 -27.99 17.78
CA GLY A 235 -16.57 -27.30 19.07
C GLY A 235 -16.00 -25.89 18.89
N GLU A 236 -14.73 -25.81 18.53
CA GLU A 236 -13.99 -24.51 18.47
C GLU A 236 -14.60 -23.51 17.49
N GLY A 237 -15.01 -23.96 16.30
CA GLY A 237 -15.65 -23.09 15.31
C GLY A 237 -16.98 -22.52 15.80
N HIS A 238 -17.79 -23.33 16.49
CA HIS A 238 -19.06 -22.90 17.06
C HIS A 238 -18.88 -21.92 18.23
N GLU A 239 -17.91 -22.14 19.09
CA GLU A 239 -17.59 -21.24 20.21
C GLU A 239 -17.17 -19.86 19.70
N GLU A 240 -16.27 -19.81 18.72
CA GLU A 240 -15.82 -18.54 18.14
C GLU A 240 -16.94 -17.81 17.39
N LEU A 241 -17.76 -18.52 16.61
CA LEU A 241 -18.94 -17.92 15.97
C LEU A 241 -19.93 -17.36 17.00
N THR A 242 -20.09 -18.02 18.15
CA THR A 242 -20.95 -17.56 19.25
C THR A 242 -20.39 -16.28 19.88
N ALA A 243 -19.07 -16.22 20.08
CA ALA A 243 -18.40 -15.02 20.59
C ALA A 243 -18.54 -13.84 19.61
N LEU A 244 -18.32 -14.08 18.32
CA LEU A 244 -18.50 -13.09 17.27
C LEU A 244 -19.94 -12.58 17.17
N ALA A 245 -20.94 -13.44 17.32
CA ALA A 245 -22.37 -13.07 17.26
C ALA A 245 -22.76 -12.01 18.31
N LEU A 246 -21.95 -11.83 19.35
CA LEU A 246 -22.16 -10.79 20.37
C LEU A 246 -21.52 -9.45 19.97
N GLU A 247 -20.77 -9.39 18.87
CA GLU A 247 -20.13 -8.17 18.39
C GLU A 247 -21.07 -7.38 17.44
N ALA A 248 -21.21 -6.07 17.67
CA ALA A 248 -22.03 -5.18 16.85
C ALA A 248 -21.27 -4.76 15.58
N ASN A 249 -20.91 -5.71 14.74
CA ASN A 249 -20.27 -5.48 13.44
C ASN A 249 -20.77 -6.46 12.37
N TYR A 250 -20.37 -6.23 11.12
CA TYR A 250 -20.80 -7.04 9.98
C TYR A 250 -20.59 -8.55 10.16
N TYR A 251 -19.41 -8.97 10.64
CA TYR A 251 -19.09 -10.38 10.84
C TYR A 251 -19.77 -10.97 12.07
N GLY A 252 -20.04 -10.14 13.08
CA GLY A 252 -20.89 -10.51 14.21
C GLY A 252 -22.33 -10.81 13.75
N PHE A 253 -22.89 -9.98 12.90
CA PHE A 253 -24.23 -10.24 12.33
C PHE A 253 -24.26 -11.48 11.45
N LEU A 254 -23.23 -11.71 10.62
CA LEU A 254 -23.12 -12.97 9.85
C LEU A 254 -23.03 -14.21 10.74
N SER A 255 -22.31 -14.10 11.87
CA SER A 255 -22.21 -15.20 12.86
C SER A 255 -23.57 -15.45 13.51
N ALA A 256 -24.28 -14.41 13.90
CA ALA A 256 -25.62 -14.51 14.48
C ALA A 256 -26.62 -15.14 13.47
N ASP A 257 -26.59 -14.75 12.19
CA ASP A 257 -27.40 -15.38 11.14
C ASP A 257 -27.10 -16.87 11.00
N MET A 258 -25.82 -17.23 10.97
CA MET A 258 -25.38 -18.63 10.82
C MET A 258 -25.86 -19.49 11.99
N LEU A 259 -25.84 -18.96 13.21
CA LEU A 259 -26.25 -19.63 14.43
C LEU A 259 -27.74 -19.45 14.77
N LYS A 260 -28.47 -18.67 13.97
CA LYS A 260 -29.88 -18.26 14.22
C LYS A 260 -30.06 -17.56 15.58
N MET A 261 -29.10 -16.74 15.94
CA MET A 261 -29.09 -15.91 17.16
C MET A 261 -29.64 -14.52 16.85
N PRO A 262 -30.22 -13.81 17.84
CA PRO A 262 -30.58 -12.41 17.67
C PRO A 262 -29.33 -11.53 17.51
N TYR A 263 -29.45 -10.45 16.72
CA TYR A 263 -28.37 -9.50 16.58
C TYR A 263 -28.11 -8.72 17.86
N THR A 264 -26.86 -8.65 18.25
CA THR A 264 -26.43 -7.78 19.36
C THR A 264 -26.20 -6.38 18.80
N ILE A 265 -27.22 -5.54 18.86
CA ILE A 265 -27.11 -4.11 18.58
C ILE A 265 -26.95 -3.42 19.92
N CYS A 266 -25.74 -2.97 20.24
CA CYS A 266 -25.48 -2.25 21.48
C CYS A 266 -25.90 -0.79 21.36
N PRO A 267 -27.04 -0.34 21.87
CA PRO A 267 -27.34 1.07 22.08
C PRO A 267 -26.70 1.52 23.41
N GLN A 268 -25.38 1.42 23.53
CA GLN A 268 -24.68 2.09 24.65
C GLN A 268 -24.39 3.52 24.19
N GLU A 269 -25.22 4.45 24.62
CA GLU A 269 -24.83 5.84 24.64
C GLU A 269 -23.55 5.96 25.50
N PRO A 270 -22.44 6.42 24.97
CA PRO A 270 -21.24 6.59 25.76
C PRO A 270 -21.54 7.58 26.90
N GLN A 271 -21.47 7.11 28.12
CA GLN A 271 -21.56 7.94 29.32
C GLN A 271 -20.30 8.80 29.40
N ILE A 272 -20.31 9.96 28.75
CA ILE A 272 -19.20 10.91 28.75
C ILE A 272 -19.50 12.01 29.78
N ALA A 273 -18.61 12.15 30.75
CA ALA A 273 -18.77 13.17 31.76
C ALA A 273 -18.67 14.57 31.13
N ALA A 274 -19.55 15.48 31.51
CA ALA A 274 -19.56 16.86 31.00
C ALA A 274 -18.22 17.56 31.22
N GLU A 275 -17.56 17.26 32.33
CA GLU A 275 -16.25 17.81 32.72
C GLU A 275 -15.13 17.33 31.75
N GLU A 276 -15.24 16.12 31.19
CA GLU A 276 -14.27 15.63 30.19
C GLU A 276 -14.44 16.36 28.86
N ILE A 277 -15.69 16.60 28.46
CA ILE A 277 -16.00 17.38 27.25
C ILE A 277 -15.46 18.79 27.38
N GLU A 278 -15.66 19.40 28.54
CA GLU A 278 -15.19 20.78 28.80
C GLU A 278 -13.66 20.86 28.80
N ARG A 279 -12.98 19.92 29.45
CA ARG A 279 -11.50 19.85 29.42
C ARG A 279 -10.96 19.68 28.01
N LEU A 280 -11.63 18.88 27.18
CA LEU A 280 -11.22 18.69 25.79
C LEU A 280 -11.44 19.97 24.97
N ALA A 281 -12.56 20.65 25.16
CA ALA A 281 -12.87 21.91 24.49
C ALA A 281 -11.82 23.00 24.73
N GLN A 282 -11.24 23.02 25.94
CA GLN A 282 -10.20 23.98 26.35
C GLN A 282 -8.79 23.63 25.82
N GLN A 283 -8.58 22.45 25.21
CA GLN A 283 -7.29 22.16 24.62
C GLN A 283 -7.05 23.04 23.39
N PRO A 284 -5.84 23.59 23.21
CA PRO A 284 -5.57 24.64 22.21
C PRO A 284 -6.00 24.30 20.77
N GLY A 285 -5.96 23.03 20.37
CA GLY A 285 -6.39 22.60 19.03
C GLY A 285 -7.91 22.61 18.86
N PHE A 286 -8.64 22.10 19.85
CA PHE A 286 -10.11 22.11 19.85
C PHE A 286 -10.67 23.51 20.06
N ASP A 287 -10.08 24.28 20.96
CA ASP A 287 -10.47 25.68 21.20
C ASP A 287 -10.36 26.50 19.90
N ARG A 288 -9.21 26.45 19.20
CA ARG A 288 -9.06 27.11 17.90
C ARG A 288 -10.06 26.61 16.86
N ALA A 289 -10.32 25.30 16.82
CA ALA A 289 -11.30 24.74 15.90
C ALA A 289 -12.70 25.30 16.15
N LEU A 290 -13.11 25.41 17.41
CA LEU A 290 -14.41 25.96 17.80
C LEU A 290 -14.51 27.45 17.50
N GLU A 291 -13.48 28.26 17.82
CA GLU A 291 -13.46 29.68 17.50
C GLU A 291 -13.50 29.94 15.96
N LEU A 292 -12.73 29.18 15.17
CA LEU A 292 -12.80 29.27 13.71
C LEU A 292 -14.19 28.90 13.18
N ARG A 293 -14.86 27.93 13.81
CA ARG A 293 -16.22 27.56 13.45
C ARG A 293 -17.21 28.68 13.75
N LYS A 294 -17.14 29.28 14.93
CA LYS A 294 -17.96 30.46 15.34
C LYS A 294 -17.75 31.62 14.35
N ALA A 295 -16.50 31.80 13.87
CA ALA A 295 -16.16 32.81 12.88
C ALA A 295 -16.60 32.45 11.45
N GLY A 296 -17.21 31.29 11.22
CA GLY A 296 -17.65 30.82 9.90
C GLY A 296 -16.56 30.30 8.99
N ILE A 297 -15.31 30.13 9.48
CA ILE A 297 -14.13 29.70 8.69
C ILE A 297 -14.07 28.15 8.71
N ARG A 298 -15.03 27.52 8.04
CA ARG A 298 -15.29 26.07 8.13
C ARG A 298 -14.13 25.17 7.71
N GLY A 299 -13.37 25.54 6.68
CA GLY A 299 -12.25 24.72 6.17
C GLY A 299 -11.12 24.59 7.19
N TRP A 300 -10.71 25.71 7.78
CA TRP A 300 -9.64 25.74 8.78
C TRP A 300 -10.09 25.16 10.11
N SER A 301 -11.33 25.39 10.49
CA SER A 301 -11.94 24.78 11.67
C SER A 301 -11.83 23.25 11.64
N ARG A 302 -12.20 22.62 10.50
CA ARG A 302 -12.05 21.17 10.30
C ARG A 302 -10.59 20.72 10.32
N GLY A 303 -9.69 21.52 9.77
CA GLY A 303 -8.25 21.23 9.76
C GLY A 303 -7.67 21.18 11.18
N GLU A 304 -7.95 22.19 12.01
CA GLU A 304 -7.50 22.24 13.41
C GLU A 304 -8.10 21.12 14.24
N TRP A 305 -9.39 20.82 14.07
CA TRP A 305 -10.04 19.69 14.72
C TRP A 305 -9.33 18.37 14.42
N LYS A 306 -9.15 18.03 13.13
CA LYS A 306 -8.49 16.79 12.71
C LYS A 306 -7.04 16.68 13.19
N LEU A 307 -6.32 17.79 13.27
CA LEU A 307 -4.96 17.82 13.82
C LEU A 307 -4.94 17.52 15.32
N ALA A 308 -5.91 18.04 16.06
CA ALA A 308 -6.05 17.78 17.48
C ALA A 308 -6.49 16.34 17.77
N GLU A 309 -7.46 15.84 17.00
CA GLU A 309 -8.03 14.50 17.10
C GLU A 309 -7.00 13.38 16.89
N ARG A 310 -6.02 13.55 15.98
CA ARG A 310 -4.93 12.59 15.75
C ARG A 310 -4.08 12.27 16.98
N LYS A 311 -4.15 13.07 18.01
CA LYS A 311 -3.38 12.90 19.25
C LYS A 311 -4.17 12.17 20.33
N LEU A 312 -5.43 11.84 20.06
CA LEU A 312 -6.33 11.20 21.01
C LEU A 312 -6.25 9.68 20.90
N ASP A 313 -6.44 9.02 22.02
CA ASP A 313 -6.74 7.59 22.09
C ASP A 313 -8.23 7.30 21.85
N LYS A 314 -8.64 6.04 21.87
CA LYS A 314 -10.04 5.63 21.67
C LYS A 314 -11.01 6.30 22.66
N GLN A 315 -10.60 6.53 23.90
CA GLN A 315 -11.46 7.21 24.88
C GLN A 315 -11.55 8.71 24.55
N GLY A 316 -10.43 9.33 24.20
CA GLY A 316 -10.40 10.73 23.76
C GLY A 316 -11.25 10.98 22.52
N LEU A 317 -11.28 10.04 21.54
CA LEU A 317 -12.14 10.12 20.36
C LEU A 317 -13.63 10.09 20.73
N ARG A 318 -14.02 9.29 21.73
CA ARG A 318 -15.39 9.30 22.24
C ARG A 318 -15.76 10.65 22.88
N VAL A 319 -14.84 11.24 23.66
CA VAL A 319 -15.02 12.57 24.23
C VAL A 319 -15.12 13.64 23.13
N ALA A 320 -14.31 13.54 22.07
CA ALA A 320 -14.37 14.43 20.90
C ALA A 320 -15.72 14.31 20.18
N ALA A 321 -16.25 13.11 20.02
CA ALA A 321 -17.60 12.90 19.48
C ALA A 321 -18.68 13.57 20.36
N GLY A 322 -18.58 13.45 21.67
CA GLY A 322 -19.45 14.13 22.63
C GLY A 322 -19.35 15.66 22.52
N LEU A 323 -18.13 16.20 22.40
CA LEU A 323 -17.91 17.63 22.17
C LEU A 323 -18.51 18.08 20.82
N ALA A 324 -18.29 17.35 19.75
CA ALA A 324 -18.85 17.66 18.44
C ALA A 324 -20.39 17.64 18.46
N THR A 325 -20.99 16.68 19.16
CA THR A 325 -22.45 16.58 19.34
C THR A 325 -22.98 17.79 20.10
N ARG A 326 -22.34 18.18 21.20
CA ARG A 326 -22.67 19.38 22.00
C ARG A 326 -22.63 20.66 21.15
N GLU A 327 -21.64 20.78 20.32
CA GLU A 327 -21.43 21.93 19.42
C GLU A 327 -22.27 21.87 18.13
N ASN A 328 -23.22 20.92 18.03
CA ASN A 328 -24.05 20.69 16.84
C ASN A 328 -23.21 20.51 15.55
N TRP A 329 -22.21 19.63 15.62
CA TRP A 329 -21.29 19.31 14.53
C TRP A 329 -21.32 17.82 14.19
N PRO A 330 -22.43 17.30 13.64
CA PRO A 330 -22.71 15.87 13.53
C PRO A 330 -21.71 15.11 12.64
N ASP A 331 -21.20 15.74 11.58
CA ASP A 331 -20.19 15.11 10.73
C ASP A 331 -18.89 14.80 11.48
N MET A 332 -18.43 15.72 12.35
CA MET A 332 -17.25 15.45 13.17
C MET A 332 -17.51 14.42 14.27
N ALA A 333 -18.73 14.39 14.81
CA ALA A 333 -19.10 13.36 15.80
C ALA A 333 -19.09 11.95 15.17
N ILE A 334 -19.62 11.81 13.95
CA ILE A 334 -19.64 10.53 13.22
C ILE A 334 -18.21 10.09 12.86
N PHE A 335 -17.38 10.99 12.33
CA PHE A 335 -16.01 10.64 11.96
C PHE A 335 -15.12 10.29 13.14
N ALA A 336 -15.31 10.91 14.31
CA ALA A 336 -14.56 10.55 15.52
C ALA A 336 -14.86 9.14 16.05
N LEU A 337 -16.00 8.55 15.69
CA LEU A 337 -16.41 7.20 16.10
C LEU A 337 -16.18 6.15 15.02
N GLY A 338 -15.81 6.55 13.81
CA GLY A 338 -15.68 5.68 12.64
C GLY A 338 -14.29 5.10 12.40
N ASP A 339 -13.28 5.45 13.20
CA ASP A 339 -11.89 4.97 13.09
C ASP A 339 -11.56 3.88 14.14
#